data_7643f11a5d348950eb6c18efafd403fc
#
_entry.id   7643f11a5d348950eb6c18efafd403fc
#
_cell.length_a   1.000
_cell.length_b   1.000
_cell.length_c   1.000
_cell.angle_alpha   90.00
_cell.angle_beta   90.00
_cell.angle_gamma   90.00
#
_symmetry.space_group_name_H-M   'P 1'
#
loop_
_entity.id
_entity.type
_entity.pdbx_description
1 polymer ?
#
loop_
_entity_poly.entity_id
_entity_poly.type
_entity_poly.pdbx_seq_one_letter_code
_entity_poly.pdbx_strand_id
1 'polypeptide(L)'
;MKHWCVWVWFTAGLFMACSSENQWLDTALNLAGDNRAELQKVLDRYKEEDGDKYRAACFLIENMPFHGAYEGKALENYRKYFSEYVSFPYSRHVQELIDSLKRADGEFSINQLTYKRDIMTVDSAFLVNHIEWAFKVWREQPWGKHVDFDTFCEYILPYRIGDEPLSLWRKEIYECYSPILDEFRKTDEADNPKVAAQLLMDTLRKANYRNTALFPVGPHLGPDVLKWHTGSCREFTDAMIYVLRALGIPCGVDRVMVLGDNNASHFWNFVLDKEGKTYIANLPYEEVWSKAEEYSISRGKMYRATYSIDKEAVRKLGKYSDVYPAFRRPFFRDVTALYTGSRNWTVALPDSLLSGQFREGDMVYLCLANRLQWQPIGYTFFKKGEARFEDVGGGAVFTLAAWNGKEYAAVSSPFLLERETGKIRFIVPEAEKQELVLYRKCHLTLSVLFNDRMIGGVVEGSDRADFGWKDTLLLIKEAPYRLYTVARLKSDKPYRYM
;
A
#
# COMPACT_ATOMS: atom_id res chain seq x y z
N MET A 1 15.95 -27.84 4.68
CA MET A 1 14.91 -28.29 5.61
C MET A 1 13.67 -27.44 5.34
N LYS A 2 12.56 -28.08 4.98
CA LYS A 2 11.33 -27.40 4.55
C LYS A 2 10.62 -26.83 5.79
N HIS A 3 10.59 -25.52 5.96
CA HIS A 3 9.75 -24.90 6.98
C HIS A 3 8.32 -24.83 6.44
N TRP A 4 7.48 -25.65 6.99
CA TRP A 4 6.03 -25.61 6.78
C TRP A 4 5.48 -24.39 7.49
N CYS A 5 5.15 -23.35 6.73
CA CYS A 5 4.19 -22.34 7.18
C CYS A 5 2.83 -23.04 7.26
N VAL A 6 2.39 -23.28 8.49
CA VAL A 6 1.05 -23.82 8.75
C VAL A 6 0.03 -22.75 8.37
N TRP A 7 -0.47 -22.85 7.15
CA TRP A 7 -1.62 -22.10 6.68
C TRP A 7 -2.87 -22.83 7.15
N VAL A 8 -3.55 -22.29 8.16
CA VAL A 8 -4.88 -22.75 8.52
C VAL A 8 -5.83 -22.28 7.42
N TRP A 9 -6.20 -23.19 6.54
CA TRP A 9 -7.25 -23.02 5.56
C TRP A 9 -8.59 -22.99 6.28
N PHE A 10 -9.35 -21.93 6.05
CA PHE A 10 -10.77 -21.89 6.36
C PHE A 10 -11.49 -22.90 5.46
N THR A 11 -11.78 -24.07 5.95
CA THR A 11 -12.85 -24.90 5.40
C THR A 11 -14.15 -24.30 5.88
N ALA A 12 -14.69 -23.35 5.11
CA ALA A 12 -16.04 -22.84 5.31
C ALA A 12 -17.02 -23.93 4.90
N GLY A 13 -17.45 -24.73 5.88
CA GLY A 13 -18.65 -25.55 5.74
C GLY A 13 -19.84 -24.63 5.50
N LEU A 14 -20.58 -24.93 4.45
CA LEU A 14 -21.85 -24.29 4.09
C LEU A 14 -22.83 -24.35 5.27
N PHE A 15 -23.21 -23.20 5.82
CA PHE A 15 -24.50 -23.01 6.49
C PHE A 15 -25.22 -21.83 5.86
N MET A 16 -26.36 -22.12 5.27
CA MET A 16 -27.27 -21.14 4.66
C MET A 16 -27.96 -20.27 5.71
N ALA A 17 -28.01 -19.01 5.32
CA ALA A 17 -29.02 -17.99 5.60
C ALA A 17 -29.73 -17.98 6.96
N CYS A 18 -29.25 -17.09 7.86
CA CYS A 18 -30.06 -16.17 8.66
C CYS A 18 -29.15 -15.20 9.41
N SER A 19 -29.43 -13.89 9.36
CA SER A 19 -28.78 -12.75 10.06
C SER A 19 -27.27 -12.57 9.80
N SER A 20 -26.94 -11.85 8.74
CA SER A 20 -25.56 -11.67 8.28
C SER A 20 -24.68 -10.72 9.11
N GLU A 21 -25.26 -9.90 9.99
CA GLU A 21 -24.48 -8.92 10.76
C GLU A 21 -23.70 -9.50 11.93
N ASN A 22 -24.22 -10.51 12.63
CA ASN A 22 -23.56 -11.11 13.78
C ASN A 22 -22.54 -12.20 13.41
N GLN A 23 -22.57 -12.74 12.20
CA GLN A 23 -21.74 -13.90 11.83
C GLN A 23 -20.23 -13.60 11.84
N TRP A 24 -19.80 -12.39 11.44
CA TRP A 24 -18.38 -12.01 11.44
C TRP A 24 -17.87 -11.77 12.85
N LEU A 25 -18.67 -11.12 13.70
CA LEU A 25 -18.33 -10.90 15.11
C LEU A 25 -18.21 -12.24 15.84
N ASP A 26 -19.18 -13.14 15.68
CA ASP A 26 -19.16 -14.47 16.29
C ASP A 26 -17.94 -15.29 15.83
N THR A 27 -17.63 -15.21 14.53
CA THR A 27 -16.43 -15.86 13.97
C THR A 27 -15.16 -15.30 14.59
N ALA A 28 -15.05 -13.96 14.72
CA ALA A 28 -13.89 -13.31 15.34
C ALA A 28 -13.74 -13.73 16.80
N LEU A 29 -14.82 -13.71 17.59
CA LEU A 29 -14.81 -14.14 18.98
C LEU A 29 -14.45 -15.63 19.14
N ASN A 30 -14.84 -16.48 18.20
CA ASN A 30 -14.42 -17.89 18.21
C ASN A 30 -12.93 -18.07 17.89
N LEU A 31 -12.37 -17.20 17.02
CA LEU A 31 -10.95 -17.19 16.68
C LEU A 31 -10.06 -16.62 17.79
N ALA A 32 -10.64 -15.88 18.73
CA ALA A 32 -9.90 -15.28 19.84
C ALA A 32 -9.36 -16.33 20.84
N GLY A 33 -9.93 -17.54 20.88
CA GLY A 33 -9.52 -18.58 21.81
C GLY A 33 -9.61 -18.09 23.27
N ASP A 34 -8.52 -18.21 24.02
CA ASP A 34 -8.46 -17.80 25.44
C ASP A 34 -8.67 -16.29 25.62
N ASN A 35 -8.36 -15.48 24.59
CA ASN A 35 -8.55 -14.03 24.64
C ASN A 35 -10.01 -13.58 24.46
N ARG A 36 -10.93 -14.51 24.16
CA ARG A 36 -12.36 -14.21 23.99
C ARG A 36 -12.93 -13.45 25.19
N ALA A 37 -12.53 -13.82 26.42
CA ALA A 37 -13.02 -13.20 27.64
C ALA A 37 -12.66 -11.70 27.73
N GLU A 38 -11.48 -11.30 27.26
CA GLU A 38 -11.08 -9.89 27.22
C GLU A 38 -11.92 -9.08 26.23
N LEU A 39 -12.16 -9.63 25.03
CA LEU A 39 -12.98 -8.97 24.03
C LEU A 39 -14.45 -8.87 24.46
N GLN A 40 -14.94 -9.93 25.12
CA GLN A 40 -16.32 -9.94 25.64
C GLN A 40 -16.54 -8.86 26.72
N LYS A 41 -15.57 -8.62 27.62
CA LYS A 41 -15.63 -7.54 28.61
C LYS A 41 -15.87 -6.17 27.97
N VAL A 42 -15.25 -5.89 26.82
CA VAL A 42 -15.44 -4.62 26.09
C VAL A 42 -16.88 -4.52 25.53
N LEU A 43 -17.37 -5.60 24.93
CA LEU A 43 -18.72 -5.64 24.39
C LEU A 43 -19.76 -5.49 25.52
N ASP A 44 -19.62 -6.21 26.61
CA ASP A 44 -20.56 -6.18 27.74
C ASP A 44 -20.60 -4.77 28.36
N ARG A 45 -19.43 -4.14 28.53
CA ARG A 45 -19.34 -2.76 29.03
C ARG A 45 -20.16 -1.80 28.17
N TYR A 46 -19.91 -1.74 26.88
CA TYR A 46 -20.54 -0.73 26.04
C TYR A 46 -21.97 -1.04 25.64
N LYS A 47 -22.40 -2.29 25.71
CA LYS A 47 -23.77 -2.67 25.46
C LYS A 47 -24.77 -1.95 26.38
N GLU A 48 -24.35 -1.67 27.61
CA GLU A 48 -25.17 -0.98 28.61
C GLU A 48 -24.89 0.54 28.68
N GLU A 49 -23.65 0.95 28.40
CA GLU A 49 -23.21 2.33 28.58
C GLU A 49 -23.44 3.23 27.35
N ASP A 50 -23.16 2.76 26.14
CA ASP A 50 -23.16 3.59 24.92
C ASP A 50 -23.31 2.74 23.65
N GLY A 51 -24.46 2.83 22.99
CA GLY A 51 -24.77 2.04 21.80
C GLY A 51 -23.82 2.27 20.61
N ASP A 52 -23.29 3.49 20.41
CA ASP A 52 -22.32 3.77 19.36
C ASP A 52 -20.95 3.19 19.70
N LYS A 53 -20.52 3.25 20.97
CA LYS A 53 -19.30 2.59 21.40
C LYS A 53 -19.40 1.07 21.31
N TYR A 54 -20.59 0.50 21.56
CA TYR A 54 -20.82 -0.93 21.32
C TYR A 54 -20.63 -1.29 19.84
N ARG A 55 -21.26 -0.53 18.94
CA ARG A 55 -21.12 -0.75 17.49
C ARG A 55 -19.65 -0.60 17.04
N ALA A 56 -18.93 0.38 17.57
CA ALA A 56 -17.51 0.60 17.30
C ALA A 56 -16.66 -0.55 17.82
N ALA A 57 -16.95 -1.09 19.01
CA ALA A 57 -16.27 -2.28 19.52
C ALA A 57 -16.53 -3.51 18.65
N CYS A 58 -17.77 -3.72 18.20
CA CYS A 58 -18.11 -4.77 17.25
C CYS A 58 -17.32 -4.62 15.95
N PHE A 59 -17.25 -3.41 15.37
CA PHE A 59 -16.48 -3.13 14.16
C PHE A 59 -15.00 -3.47 14.33
N LEU A 60 -14.37 -3.06 15.43
CA LEU A 60 -12.97 -3.37 15.69
C LEU A 60 -12.74 -4.88 15.84
N ILE A 61 -13.56 -5.57 16.62
CA ILE A 61 -13.39 -6.99 16.92
C ILE A 61 -13.66 -7.86 15.68
N GLU A 62 -14.69 -7.58 14.90
CA GLU A 62 -15.00 -8.38 13.70
C GLU A 62 -13.90 -8.34 12.62
N ASN A 63 -13.14 -7.24 12.56
CA ASN A 63 -12.03 -7.06 11.62
C ASN A 63 -10.66 -7.48 12.20
N MET A 64 -10.55 -7.61 13.54
CA MET A 64 -9.33 -7.93 14.27
C MET A 64 -8.62 -9.24 13.88
N PRO A 65 -9.28 -10.34 13.45
CA PRO A 65 -8.62 -11.60 13.10
C PRO A 65 -7.53 -11.48 12.03
N PHE A 66 -7.58 -10.45 11.23
CA PHE A 66 -6.65 -10.23 10.13
C PHE A 66 -5.55 -9.24 10.46
N HIS A 67 -5.66 -8.54 11.61
CA HIS A 67 -4.66 -7.61 12.13
C HIS A 67 -3.68 -8.30 13.07
N GLY A 68 -2.49 -7.74 13.19
CA GLY A 68 -1.47 -8.22 14.11
C GLY A 68 -0.18 -7.44 13.97
N ALA A 69 0.77 -7.76 14.83
CA ALA A 69 2.08 -7.12 14.89
C ALA A 69 3.22 -8.12 14.68
N TYR A 70 4.32 -7.64 14.16
CA TYR A 70 5.59 -8.33 14.22
C TYR A 70 6.30 -8.02 15.52
N GLU A 71 6.83 -9.06 16.18
CA GLU A 71 7.61 -8.96 17.41
C GLU A 71 8.91 -9.75 17.28
N GLY A 72 9.93 -9.30 18.00
CA GLY A 72 11.22 -9.99 18.08
C GLY A 72 12.40 -9.03 18.04
N LYS A 73 13.58 -9.56 18.39
CA LYS A 73 14.81 -8.76 18.51
C LYS A 73 15.18 -8.04 17.21
N ALA A 74 14.92 -8.65 16.05
CA ALA A 74 15.24 -8.04 14.77
C ALA A 74 14.46 -6.73 14.50
N LEU A 75 13.36 -6.46 15.21
CA LEU A 75 12.64 -5.19 15.13
C LEU A 75 13.47 -4.02 15.63
N GLU A 76 14.34 -4.24 16.62
CA GLU A 76 15.21 -3.21 17.16
C GLU A 76 16.25 -2.72 16.15
N ASN A 77 16.67 -3.56 15.20
CA ASN A 77 17.56 -3.15 14.13
C ASN A 77 16.91 -2.09 13.23
N TYR A 78 15.62 -2.25 12.93
CA TYR A 78 14.86 -1.26 12.16
C TYR A 78 14.70 0.04 12.94
N ARG A 79 14.44 -0.03 14.27
CA ARG A 79 14.33 1.15 15.14
C ARG A 79 15.65 1.92 15.23
N LYS A 80 16.76 1.22 15.48
CA LYS A 80 18.10 1.80 15.53
C LYS A 80 18.49 2.43 14.21
N TYR A 81 18.19 1.79 13.08
CA TYR A 81 18.45 2.35 11.76
C TYR A 81 17.84 3.74 11.62
N PHE A 82 16.58 3.94 11.94
CA PHE A 82 15.93 5.24 11.82
C PHE A 82 16.46 6.24 12.83
N SER A 83 16.65 5.86 14.07
CA SER A 83 17.14 6.76 15.12
C SER A 83 18.59 7.22 14.86
N GLU A 84 19.43 6.38 14.31
CA GLU A 84 20.82 6.70 13.99
C GLU A 84 21.00 7.41 12.64
N TYR A 85 20.12 7.13 11.66
CA TYR A 85 20.17 7.73 10.33
C TYR A 85 20.13 9.26 10.36
N VAL A 86 19.46 9.85 11.33
CA VAL A 86 19.38 11.31 11.51
C VAL A 86 20.75 11.93 11.65
N SER A 87 21.68 11.24 12.27
CA SER A 87 23.05 11.70 12.55
C SER A 87 24.01 11.47 11.38
N PHE A 88 23.60 10.72 10.35
CA PHE A 88 24.45 10.43 9.20
C PHE A 88 24.29 11.48 8.10
N PRO A 89 25.40 12.05 7.59
CA PRO A 89 25.35 12.89 6.41
C PRO A 89 24.99 12.06 5.16
N TYR A 90 24.23 12.65 4.27
CA TYR A 90 23.60 12.07 3.08
C TYR A 90 24.40 10.96 2.36
N SER A 91 23.73 9.86 2.10
CA SER A 91 23.86 8.85 1.05
C SER A 91 25.11 7.96 0.98
N ARG A 92 26.33 8.42 1.18
CA ARG A 92 27.53 7.58 1.03
C ARG A 92 27.72 6.56 2.15
N HIS A 93 27.24 6.87 3.35
CA HIS A 93 27.47 6.08 4.55
C HIS A 93 26.26 5.22 4.99
N VAL A 94 25.14 5.29 4.25
CA VAL A 94 23.93 4.49 4.60
C VAL A 94 24.23 2.99 4.58
N GLN A 95 25.02 2.52 3.59
CA GLN A 95 25.40 1.11 3.54
C GLN A 95 26.31 0.73 4.70
N GLU A 96 27.22 1.60 5.10
CA GLU A 96 28.09 1.40 6.27
C GLU A 96 27.28 1.31 7.56
N LEU A 97 26.26 2.15 7.72
CA LEU A 97 25.33 2.07 8.85
C LEU A 97 24.59 0.73 8.86
N ILE A 98 23.99 0.34 7.73
CA ILE A 98 23.30 -0.95 7.59
C ILE A 98 24.24 -2.11 7.94
N ASP A 99 25.47 -2.11 7.40
CA ASP A 99 26.44 -3.16 7.65
C ASP A 99 26.93 -3.17 9.11
N SER A 100 27.02 -1.99 9.74
CA SER A 100 27.34 -1.86 11.16
C SER A 100 26.25 -2.46 12.05
N LEU A 101 24.99 -2.12 11.79
CA LEU A 101 23.84 -2.66 12.52
C LEU A 101 23.71 -4.18 12.32
N LYS A 102 23.93 -4.68 11.10
CA LYS A 102 23.95 -6.12 10.83
C LYS A 102 25.02 -6.85 11.63
N ARG A 103 26.23 -6.27 11.75
CA ARG A 103 27.30 -6.86 12.57
C ARG A 103 26.97 -6.87 14.06
N ALA A 104 26.31 -5.82 14.54
CA ALA A 104 25.99 -5.68 15.96
C ALA A 104 24.77 -6.50 16.41
N ASP A 105 23.71 -6.48 15.61
CA ASP A 105 22.38 -6.93 16.02
C ASP A 105 21.77 -7.99 15.07
N GLY A 106 22.48 -8.37 13.99
CA GLY A 106 22.04 -9.37 13.00
C GLY A 106 21.28 -8.76 11.81
N GLU A 107 20.79 -9.62 10.93
CA GLU A 107 20.20 -9.22 9.65
C GLU A 107 18.84 -8.50 9.83
N PHE A 108 18.57 -7.55 8.92
CA PHE A 108 17.25 -6.95 8.74
C PHE A 108 16.33 -7.97 8.04
N SER A 109 15.74 -8.86 8.79
CA SER A 109 14.92 -9.93 8.24
C SER A 109 13.59 -10.08 8.95
N ILE A 110 12.51 -9.85 8.21
CA ILE A 110 11.15 -10.08 8.70
C ILE A 110 10.92 -11.57 9.04
N ASN A 111 11.70 -12.48 8.45
CA ASN A 111 11.63 -13.92 8.75
C ASN A 111 12.15 -14.28 10.14
N GLN A 112 12.85 -13.37 10.82
CA GLN A 112 13.31 -13.52 12.21
C GLN A 112 12.31 -12.94 13.22
N LEU A 113 11.18 -12.40 12.73
CA LEU A 113 10.12 -11.86 13.55
C LEU A 113 8.97 -12.85 13.67
N THR A 114 8.30 -12.83 14.81
CA THR A 114 7.08 -13.59 15.04
C THR A 114 5.87 -12.70 14.81
N TYR A 115 4.93 -13.13 13.99
CA TYR A 115 3.68 -12.41 13.79
C TYR A 115 2.63 -12.86 14.81
N LYS A 116 2.14 -11.93 15.62
CA LYS A 116 1.07 -12.17 16.59
C LYS A 116 -0.21 -11.48 16.15
N ARG A 117 -1.31 -12.22 16.14
CA ARG A 117 -2.63 -11.70 15.76
C ARG A 117 -3.24 -10.93 16.92
N ASP A 118 -3.79 -9.76 16.63
CA ASP A 118 -4.45 -8.91 17.62
C ASP A 118 -5.61 -9.61 18.32
N ILE A 119 -6.40 -10.36 17.58
CA ILE A 119 -7.54 -11.11 18.13
C ILE A 119 -7.18 -12.03 19.29
N MET A 120 -5.91 -12.47 19.36
CA MET A 120 -5.39 -13.36 20.39
C MET A 120 -4.63 -12.65 21.50
N THR A 121 -4.39 -11.33 21.38
CA THR A 121 -3.46 -10.62 22.27
C THR A 121 -3.96 -9.29 22.82
N VAL A 122 -4.94 -8.65 22.13
CA VAL A 122 -5.48 -7.36 22.58
C VAL A 122 -6.35 -7.54 23.80
N ASP A 123 -5.97 -6.90 24.91
CA ASP A 123 -6.75 -6.91 26.15
C ASP A 123 -7.85 -5.84 26.17
N SER A 124 -8.75 -5.98 27.13
CA SER A 124 -9.90 -5.09 27.29
C SER A 124 -9.49 -3.66 27.66
N ALA A 125 -8.45 -3.48 28.48
CA ALA A 125 -8.00 -2.17 28.91
C ALA A 125 -7.43 -1.36 27.76
N PHE A 126 -6.64 -2.00 26.89
CA PHE A 126 -6.11 -1.40 25.68
C PHE A 126 -7.23 -0.95 24.73
N LEU A 127 -8.19 -1.86 24.46
CA LEU A 127 -9.25 -1.58 23.48
C LEU A 127 -10.19 -0.48 24.00
N VAL A 128 -10.56 -0.52 25.26
CA VAL A 128 -11.36 0.53 25.92
C VAL A 128 -10.64 1.87 25.84
N ASN A 129 -9.35 1.94 26.18
CA ASN A 129 -8.60 3.19 26.10
C ASN A 129 -8.65 3.81 24.69
N HIS A 130 -8.42 3.00 23.63
CA HIS A 130 -8.47 3.48 22.26
C HIS A 130 -9.85 3.93 21.82
N ILE A 131 -10.90 3.21 22.19
CA ILE A 131 -12.30 3.59 21.90
C ILE A 131 -12.64 4.92 22.59
N GLU A 132 -12.35 5.05 23.91
CA GLU A 132 -12.64 6.26 24.65
C GLU A 132 -11.95 7.51 24.05
N TRP A 133 -10.66 7.41 23.71
CA TRP A 133 -9.94 8.51 23.09
C TRP A 133 -10.45 8.83 21.67
N ALA A 134 -10.80 7.82 20.89
CA ALA A 134 -11.35 8.05 19.57
C ALA A 134 -12.71 8.76 19.62
N PHE A 135 -13.61 8.32 20.52
CA PHE A 135 -14.90 8.96 20.73
C PHE A 135 -14.78 10.37 21.31
N LYS A 136 -13.83 10.59 22.25
CA LYS A 136 -13.53 11.92 22.80
C LYS A 136 -13.23 12.90 21.66
N VAL A 137 -12.27 12.59 20.80
CA VAL A 137 -11.86 13.51 19.72
C VAL A 137 -12.93 13.64 18.66
N TRP A 138 -13.67 12.58 18.33
CA TRP A 138 -14.76 12.64 17.37
C TRP A 138 -15.92 13.53 17.86
N ARG A 139 -16.31 13.41 19.14
CA ARG A 139 -17.46 14.14 19.71
C ARG A 139 -17.12 15.56 20.15
N GLU A 140 -15.87 15.82 20.59
CA GLU A 140 -15.48 17.10 21.15
C GLU A 140 -14.83 18.07 20.15
N GLN A 141 -14.23 17.56 19.06
CA GLN A 141 -13.61 18.44 18.06
C GLN A 141 -14.65 19.06 17.12
N PRO A 142 -14.52 20.37 16.75
CA PRO A 142 -15.51 21.07 15.93
C PRO A 142 -15.80 20.38 14.58
N TRP A 143 -14.79 19.75 13.98
CA TRP A 143 -14.92 19.05 12.69
C TRP A 143 -15.57 17.69 12.79
N GLY A 144 -15.69 17.12 13.99
CA GLY A 144 -16.28 15.79 14.22
C GLY A 144 -17.75 15.69 13.80
N LYS A 145 -18.48 16.80 13.85
CA LYS A 145 -19.90 16.87 13.43
C LYS A 145 -20.15 16.51 11.95
N HIS A 146 -19.11 16.64 11.12
CA HIS A 146 -19.16 16.31 9.68
C HIS A 146 -18.72 14.87 9.37
N VAL A 147 -18.30 14.12 10.39
CA VAL A 147 -17.83 12.75 10.26
C VAL A 147 -18.95 11.81 10.69
N ASP A 148 -19.52 11.09 9.72
CA ASP A 148 -20.50 10.05 10.02
C ASP A 148 -19.86 8.86 10.74
N PHE A 149 -20.69 7.97 11.27
CA PHE A 149 -20.23 6.85 12.08
C PHE A 149 -19.35 5.86 11.30
N ASP A 150 -19.65 5.60 10.05
CA ASP A 150 -18.88 4.65 9.23
C ASP A 150 -17.51 5.23 8.86
N THR A 151 -17.47 6.51 8.51
CA THR A 151 -16.22 7.27 8.31
C THR A 151 -15.39 7.32 9.59
N PHE A 152 -16.01 7.55 10.74
CA PHE A 152 -15.35 7.49 12.04
C PHE A 152 -14.74 6.12 12.30
N CYS A 153 -15.52 5.05 12.13
CA CYS A 153 -15.06 3.68 12.34
C CYS A 153 -13.88 3.30 11.44
N GLU A 154 -13.88 3.74 10.18
CA GLU A 154 -12.85 3.37 9.23
C GLU A 154 -11.57 4.22 9.37
N TYR A 155 -11.69 5.53 9.62
CA TYR A 155 -10.57 6.46 9.45
C TYR A 155 -10.09 7.16 10.73
N ILE A 156 -10.85 7.13 11.83
CA ILE A 156 -10.47 7.73 13.11
C ILE A 156 -10.29 6.66 14.20
N LEU A 157 -11.24 5.76 14.33
CA LEU A 157 -11.30 4.75 15.39
C LEU A 157 -10.10 3.77 15.40
N PRO A 158 -9.53 3.31 14.26
CA PRO A 158 -8.53 2.26 14.27
C PRO A 158 -7.33 2.57 15.16
N TYR A 159 -6.92 1.60 15.96
CA TYR A 159 -5.83 1.71 16.92
C TYR A 159 -4.45 1.44 16.30
N ARG A 160 -4.42 0.91 15.07
CA ARG A 160 -3.21 0.62 14.30
C ARG A 160 -3.29 1.17 12.87
N ILE A 161 -2.14 1.26 12.23
CA ILE A 161 -2.00 1.67 10.82
C ILE A 161 -1.65 0.46 9.95
N GLY A 162 -0.73 -0.38 10.42
CA GLY A 162 -0.25 -1.56 9.72
C GLY A 162 0.00 -2.74 10.66
N ASP A 163 1.24 -3.20 10.74
CA ASP A 163 1.69 -4.35 11.51
C ASP A 163 2.67 -3.96 12.64
N GLU A 164 2.58 -2.71 13.11
CA GLU A 164 3.37 -2.18 14.21
C GLU A 164 2.98 -2.80 15.56
N PRO A 165 3.92 -2.84 16.54
CA PRO A 165 3.61 -3.17 17.91
C PRO A 165 2.56 -2.22 18.50
N LEU A 166 1.66 -2.76 19.30
CA LEU A 166 0.60 -1.98 19.94
C LEU A 166 1.15 -0.99 20.97
N SER A 167 0.55 0.21 21.05
CA SER A 167 0.88 1.24 22.02
C SER A 167 -0.30 2.16 22.28
N LEU A 168 -0.34 2.77 23.47
CA LEU A 168 -1.39 3.72 23.88
C LEU A 168 -1.04 5.16 23.43
N TRP A 169 -0.87 5.35 22.13
CA TRP A 169 -0.33 6.56 21.52
C TRP A 169 -1.26 7.78 21.51
N ARG A 170 -2.60 7.58 21.59
CA ARG A 170 -3.57 8.66 21.32
C ARG A 170 -3.44 9.83 22.26
N LYS A 171 -3.31 9.57 23.57
CA LYS A 171 -3.23 10.61 24.59
C LYS A 171 -2.00 11.50 24.42
N GLU A 172 -0.83 10.88 24.33
CA GLU A 172 0.45 11.58 24.22
C GLU A 172 0.47 12.48 22.97
N ILE A 173 0.03 11.94 21.85
CA ILE A 173 0.02 12.68 20.59
C ILE A 173 -1.04 13.79 20.60
N TYR A 174 -2.22 13.55 21.18
CA TYR A 174 -3.23 14.58 21.38
C TYR A 174 -2.70 15.75 22.20
N GLU A 175 -2.10 15.48 23.35
CA GLU A 175 -1.54 16.50 24.24
C GLU A 175 -0.42 17.31 23.58
N CYS A 176 0.39 16.66 22.74
CA CYS A 176 1.49 17.31 22.02
C CYS A 176 0.99 18.23 20.89
N TYR A 177 0.02 17.80 20.10
CA TYR A 177 -0.36 18.50 18.86
C TYR A 177 -1.66 19.30 18.95
N SER A 178 -2.52 19.05 19.93
CA SER A 178 -3.79 19.76 20.09
C SER A 178 -3.61 21.28 20.28
N PRO A 179 -2.60 21.77 21.04
CA PRO A 179 -2.40 23.23 21.21
C PRO A 179 -2.15 23.99 19.91
N ILE A 180 -1.65 23.34 18.86
CA ILE A 180 -1.43 23.95 17.53
C ILE A 180 -2.74 24.46 16.94
N LEU A 181 -3.86 23.84 17.30
CA LEU A 181 -5.19 24.16 16.76
C LEU A 181 -6.01 25.10 17.67
N ASP A 182 -5.46 25.61 18.78
CA ASP A 182 -6.24 26.42 19.74
C ASP A 182 -6.79 27.71 19.13
N GLU A 183 -6.00 28.40 18.33
CA GLU A 183 -6.47 29.60 17.62
C GLU A 183 -7.41 29.25 16.46
N PHE A 184 -7.14 28.16 15.76
CA PHE A 184 -8.01 27.67 14.68
C PHE A 184 -9.43 27.36 15.20
N ARG A 185 -9.54 26.74 16.37
CA ARG A 185 -10.84 26.41 16.98
C ARG A 185 -11.74 27.63 17.26
N LYS A 186 -11.19 28.85 17.25
CA LYS A 186 -11.90 30.10 17.47
C LYS A 186 -12.37 30.77 16.16
N THR A 187 -11.99 30.22 15.02
CA THR A 187 -12.33 30.79 13.69
C THR A 187 -13.66 30.26 13.15
N ASP A 188 -14.20 30.94 12.16
CA ASP A 188 -15.44 30.50 11.48
C ASP A 188 -15.26 29.20 10.69
N GLU A 189 -14.01 28.81 10.36
CA GLU A 189 -13.67 27.58 9.69
C GLU A 189 -13.28 26.44 10.64
N ALA A 190 -13.46 26.61 11.94
CA ALA A 190 -13.07 25.66 12.97
C ALA A 190 -13.62 24.24 12.74
N ASP A 191 -14.68 24.09 11.97
CA ASP A 191 -15.30 22.80 11.65
C ASP A 191 -14.75 22.12 10.40
N ASN A 192 -13.74 22.68 9.75
CA ASN A 192 -13.16 22.14 8.53
C ASN A 192 -11.95 21.23 8.83
N PRO A 193 -12.10 19.88 8.74
CA PRO A 193 -11.03 18.94 9.06
C PRO A 193 -9.82 19.08 8.14
N LYS A 194 -10.03 19.49 6.88
CA LYS A 194 -8.94 19.73 5.92
C LYS A 194 -8.05 20.90 6.37
N VAL A 195 -8.63 22.01 6.84
CA VAL A 195 -7.85 23.17 7.32
C VAL A 195 -7.08 22.81 8.58
N ALA A 196 -7.71 22.11 9.52
CA ALA A 196 -7.04 21.59 10.71
C ALA A 196 -5.84 20.68 10.34
N ALA A 197 -6.04 19.78 9.39
CA ALA A 197 -4.97 18.89 8.91
C ALA A 197 -3.82 19.67 8.26
N GLN A 198 -4.12 20.73 7.50
CA GLN A 198 -3.10 21.56 6.87
C GLN A 198 -2.20 22.24 7.90
N LEU A 199 -2.78 22.84 8.94
CA LEU A 199 -2.02 23.49 10.02
C LEU A 199 -1.08 22.52 10.74
N LEU A 200 -1.56 21.31 11.02
CA LEU A 200 -0.75 20.23 11.62
C LEU A 200 0.38 19.81 10.70
N MET A 201 0.10 19.64 9.42
CA MET A 201 1.10 19.24 8.45
C MET A 201 2.16 20.30 8.25
N ASP A 202 1.79 21.59 8.18
CA ASP A 202 2.73 22.70 8.09
C ASP A 202 3.66 22.75 9.30
N THR A 203 3.16 22.33 10.46
CA THR A 203 3.98 22.19 11.67
C THR A 203 4.92 20.98 11.57
N LEU A 204 4.43 19.82 11.16
CA LEU A 204 5.27 18.64 10.95
C LEU A 204 6.37 18.89 9.93
N ARG A 205 6.09 19.61 8.85
CA ARG A 205 7.09 19.94 7.81
C ARG A 205 8.27 20.75 8.35
N LYS A 206 8.05 21.61 9.35
CA LYS A 206 9.13 22.37 10.00
C LYS A 206 10.14 21.47 10.73
N ALA A 207 9.79 20.24 11.05
CA ALA A 207 10.67 19.27 11.68
C ALA A 207 11.76 18.68 10.75
N ASN A 208 11.83 19.12 9.49
CA ASN A 208 12.86 18.77 8.53
C ASN A 208 13.00 17.25 8.30
N TYR A 209 11.91 16.63 7.86
CA TYR A 209 11.88 15.20 7.53
C TYR A 209 12.89 14.82 6.44
N ARG A 210 13.64 13.76 6.68
CA ARG A 210 14.66 13.25 5.75
C ARG A 210 14.22 11.95 5.10
N ASN A 211 14.22 11.91 3.78
CA ASN A 211 13.90 10.70 3.02
C ASN A 211 15.09 9.71 3.04
N THR A 212 14.81 8.46 3.39
CA THR A 212 15.75 7.35 3.39
C THR A 212 15.58 6.50 2.13
N ALA A 213 16.33 6.80 1.07
CA ALA A 213 16.18 6.12 -0.22
C ALA A 213 16.64 4.64 -0.24
N LEU A 214 17.49 4.22 0.69
CA LEU A 214 18.10 2.87 0.76
C LEU A 214 17.75 2.15 2.05
N PHE A 215 16.48 1.98 2.27
CA PHE A 215 15.97 1.41 3.49
C PHE A 215 15.62 -0.09 3.34
N PRO A 216 16.02 -0.95 4.28
CA PRO A 216 15.50 -2.32 4.31
C PRO A 216 14.00 -2.32 4.57
N VAL A 217 13.21 -2.93 3.69
CA VAL A 217 11.78 -3.05 3.88
C VAL A 217 11.50 -3.90 5.11
N GLY A 218 10.83 -3.32 6.09
CA GLY A 218 10.47 -3.93 7.36
C GLY A 218 9.01 -3.73 7.73
N PRO A 219 8.59 -4.15 8.93
CA PRO A 219 7.28 -3.86 9.47
C PRO A 219 7.10 -2.36 9.75
N HIS A 220 5.87 -1.93 10.01
CA HIS A 220 5.60 -0.62 10.57
C HIS A 220 6.20 -0.51 11.98
N LEU A 221 6.66 0.67 12.38
CA LEU A 221 7.43 0.85 13.62
C LEU A 221 6.67 1.56 14.74
N GLY A 222 5.45 1.95 14.45
CA GLY A 222 4.59 2.64 15.42
C GLY A 222 4.86 4.14 15.53
N PRO A 223 4.37 4.82 16.59
CA PRO A 223 4.40 6.27 16.70
C PRO A 223 5.80 6.87 16.88
N ASP A 224 6.84 6.06 17.13
CA ASP A 224 8.22 6.54 17.20
C ASP A 224 8.73 7.17 15.92
N VAL A 225 8.08 6.91 14.77
CA VAL A 225 8.35 7.60 13.50
C VAL A 225 8.23 9.13 13.62
N LEU A 226 7.41 9.62 14.56
CA LEU A 226 7.29 11.04 14.86
C LEU A 226 8.55 11.62 15.53
N LYS A 227 9.32 10.80 16.22
CA LYS A 227 10.55 11.21 16.95
C LYS A 227 11.76 11.25 16.02
N TRP A 228 11.81 10.37 15.03
CA TRP A 228 13.00 10.23 14.18
C TRP A 228 13.04 11.20 13.00
N HIS A 229 11.91 11.71 12.54
CA HIS A 229 11.79 12.59 11.38
C HIS A 229 12.54 12.05 10.13
N THR A 230 12.63 10.74 10.02
CA THR A 230 13.29 10.04 8.91
C THR A 230 12.43 8.89 8.46
N GLY A 231 12.50 8.56 7.20
CA GLY A 231 11.74 7.44 6.66
C GLY A 231 11.61 7.49 5.14
N SER A 232 10.88 6.55 4.63
CA SER A 232 10.34 6.56 3.26
C SER A 232 8.95 7.22 3.24
N CYS A 233 8.31 7.23 2.09
CA CYS A 233 6.92 7.69 1.98
C CYS A 233 5.97 6.96 2.94
N ARG A 234 6.26 5.71 3.32
CA ARG A 234 5.44 4.94 4.27
C ARG A 234 5.53 5.50 5.69
N GLU A 235 6.74 5.68 6.23
CA GLU A 235 6.95 6.23 7.58
C GLU A 235 6.40 7.65 7.70
N PHE A 236 6.48 8.44 6.64
CA PHE A 236 5.89 9.79 6.62
C PHE A 236 4.36 9.74 6.61
N THR A 237 3.75 8.78 5.89
CA THR A 237 2.30 8.60 5.96
C THR A 237 1.86 8.13 7.34
N ASP A 238 2.62 7.25 8.00
CA ASP A 238 2.32 6.78 9.34
C ASP A 238 2.37 7.93 10.36
N ALA A 239 3.43 8.75 10.33
CA ALA A 239 3.56 9.92 11.20
C ALA A 239 2.34 10.85 11.09
N MET A 240 1.91 11.14 9.86
CA MET A 240 0.75 11.97 9.60
C MET A 240 -0.55 11.36 10.14
N ILE A 241 -0.77 10.05 9.96
CA ILE A 241 -1.97 9.37 10.45
C ILE A 241 -2.05 9.39 11.97
N TYR A 242 -0.95 9.15 12.68
CA TYR A 242 -0.94 9.22 14.14
C TYR A 242 -1.41 10.58 14.65
N VAL A 243 -0.88 11.66 14.08
CA VAL A 243 -1.26 13.03 14.48
C VAL A 243 -2.71 13.32 14.15
N LEU A 244 -3.14 13.04 12.91
CA LEU A 244 -4.49 13.38 12.48
C LEU A 244 -5.56 12.55 13.21
N ARG A 245 -5.36 11.24 13.37
CA ARG A 245 -6.30 10.39 14.12
C ARG A 245 -6.36 10.74 15.60
N ALA A 246 -5.24 11.14 16.21
CA ALA A 246 -5.22 11.60 17.60
C ALA A 246 -6.08 12.84 17.81
N LEU A 247 -6.26 13.64 16.76
CA LEU A 247 -7.05 14.88 16.79
C LEU A 247 -8.44 14.74 16.12
N GLY A 248 -8.86 13.50 15.82
CA GLY A 248 -10.19 13.23 15.27
C GLY A 248 -10.39 13.69 13.84
N ILE A 249 -9.32 13.79 13.04
CA ILE A 249 -9.36 14.15 11.63
C ILE A 249 -9.40 12.89 10.78
N PRO A 250 -10.43 12.69 9.91
CA PRO A 250 -10.55 11.48 9.11
C PRO A 250 -9.48 11.44 8.02
N CYS A 251 -8.58 10.46 8.11
CA CYS A 251 -7.43 10.30 7.23
C CYS A 251 -7.00 8.84 7.08
N GLY A 252 -6.21 8.59 6.07
CA GLY A 252 -5.62 7.27 5.83
C GLY A 252 -4.51 7.32 4.79
N VAL A 253 -4.21 6.15 4.21
CA VAL A 253 -3.19 5.96 3.19
C VAL A 253 -3.83 5.53 1.89
N ASP A 254 -3.48 6.21 0.81
CA ASP A 254 -3.67 5.73 -0.54
C ASP A 254 -2.31 5.33 -1.13
N ARG A 255 -2.30 4.33 -2.02
CA ARG A 255 -1.06 3.77 -2.56
C ARG A 255 -1.19 3.29 -3.98
N VAL A 256 -0.05 3.25 -4.67
CA VAL A 256 0.16 2.48 -5.89
C VAL A 256 1.14 1.35 -5.63
N MET A 257 0.88 0.17 -6.16
CA MET A 257 1.78 -0.97 -6.02
C MET A 257 3.03 -0.82 -6.87
N VAL A 258 2.86 -0.27 -8.08
CA VAL A 258 3.93 0.06 -9.02
C VAL A 258 3.54 1.31 -9.77
N LEU A 259 4.46 2.27 -9.85
CA LEU A 259 4.31 3.45 -10.72
C LEU A 259 4.51 3.05 -12.18
N GLY A 260 3.73 3.65 -13.07
CA GLY A 260 3.80 3.37 -14.51
C GLY A 260 5.10 3.79 -15.18
N ASP A 261 5.78 4.79 -14.62
CA ASP A 261 6.99 5.43 -15.14
C ASP A 261 8.29 5.07 -14.40
N ASN A 262 8.18 4.34 -13.28
CA ASN A 262 9.35 3.87 -12.53
C ASN A 262 9.06 2.56 -11.78
N ASN A 263 10.09 1.96 -11.18
CA ASN A 263 9.97 0.67 -10.48
C ASN A 263 9.63 0.83 -8.97
N ALA A 264 9.15 1.99 -8.55
CA ALA A 264 8.81 2.25 -7.16
C ALA A 264 7.31 2.01 -6.90
N SER A 265 6.97 1.65 -5.68
CA SER A 265 5.67 1.88 -5.10
C SER A 265 5.62 3.28 -4.49
N HIS A 266 4.43 3.81 -4.25
CA HIS A 266 4.29 5.08 -3.55
C HIS A 266 3.10 5.05 -2.61
N PHE A 267 3.26 5.73 -1.46
CA PHE A 267 2.28 5.91 -0.41
C PHE A 267 2.10 7.40 -0.16
N TRP A 268 0.86 7.83 0.03
CA TRP A 268 0.52 9.20 0.43
C TRP A 268 -0.71 9.20 1.32
N ASN A 269 -0.87 10.24 2.11
CA ASN A 269 -2.06 10.40 2.92
C ASN A 269 -3.20 10.98 2.09
N PHE A 270 -4.40 10.62 2.47
CA PHE A 270 -5.60 11.37 2.14
C PHE A 270 -6.22 11.93 3.43
N VAL A 271 -6.93 13.03 3.27
CA VAL A 271 -7.79 13.64 4.29
C VAL A 271 -9.15 13.88 3.66
N LEU A 272 -10.21 13.66 4.42
CA LEU A 272 -11.56 14.00 4.00
C LEU A 272 -11.90 15.41 4.49
N ASP A 273 -12.50 16.24 3.63
CA ASP A 273 -13.08 17.51 4.05
C ASP A 273 -14.47 17.32 4.67
N LYS A 274 -15.13 18.43 5.02
CA LYS A 274 -16.46 18.40 5.62
C LYS A 274 -17.57 17.88 4.70
N GLU A 275 -17.34 17.84 3.39
CA GLU A 275 -18.21 17.23 2.38
C GLU A 275 -17.84 15.78 2.07
N GLY A 276 -16.84 15.20 2.74
CA GLY A 276 -16.32 13.86 2.50
C GLY A 276 -15.47 13.74 1.23
N LYS A 277 -15.03 14.85 0.63
CA LYS A 277 -14.15 14.84 -0.54
C LYS A 277 -12.72 14.51 -0.14
N THR A 278 -12.05 13.76 -0.99
CA THR A 278 -10.67 13.35 -0.78
C THR A 278 -9.68 14.43 -1.23
N TYR A 279 -8.82 14.83 -0.30
CA TYR A 279 -7.66 15.67 -0.55
C TYR A 279 -6.38 14.91 -0.23
N ILE A 280 -5.35 15.16 -1.03
CA ILE A 280 -4.05 14.51 -0.88
C ILE A 280 -3.18 15.32 0.07
N ALA A 281 -2.55 14.64 0.99
CA ALA A 281 -1.53 15.17 1.87
C ALA A 281 -0.25 14.34 1.70
N ASN A 282 0.87 14.98 1.38
CA ASN A 282 2.12 14.28 1.08
C ASN A 282 3.29 14.91 1.83
N LEU A 283 3.52 14.46 3.06
CA LEU A 283 4.70 14.84 3.82
C LEU A 283 5.94 14.12 3.24
N PRO A 284 7.10 14.75 3.04
CA PRO A 284 7.49 16.12 3.39
C PRO A 284 7.42 17.13 2.23
N TYR A 285 6.73 16.79 1.15
CA TYR A 285 6.72 17.61 -0.07
C TYR A 285 5.81 18.82 0.06
N GLU A 286 6.17 19.92 -0.65
CA GLU A 286 5.42 21.17 -0.58
C GLU A 286 4.11 21.16 -1.36
N GLU A 287 3.99 20.30 -2.35
CA GLU A 287 2.80 20.17 -3.20
C GLU A 287 1.73 19.36 -2.49
N VAL A 288 0.92 20.06 -1.74
CA VAL A 288 -0.04 19.41 -0.89
C VAL A 288 -1.36 20.10 -0.97
N TRP A 289 -2.42 19.33 -0.86
CA TRP A 289 -3.81 19.78 -0.89
C TRP A 289 -4.40 19.95 -2.29
N SER A 290 -3.90 19.17 -3.25
CA SER A 290 -4.66 18.97 -4.47
C SER A 290 -5.82 18.02 -4.21
N LYS A 291 -6.92 18.21 -4.92
CA LYS A 291 -7.94 17.19 -5.00
C LYS A 291 -7.33 15.92 -5.63
N ALA A 292 -7.85 14.76 -5.24
CA ALA A 292 -7.34 13.49 -5.76
C ALA A 292 -7.27 13.45 -7.29
N GLU A 293 -8.27 14.02 -7.98
CA GLU A 293 -8.35 14.10 -9.45
C GLU A 293 -7.26 14.97 -10.10
N GLU A 294 -6.65 15.88 -9.35
CA GLU A 294 -5.59 16.78 -9.81
C GLU A 294 -4.19 16.17 -9.65
N TYR A 295 -4.09 15.08 -8.89
CA TYR A 295 -2.81 14.44 -8.57
C TYR A 295 -2.28 13.61 -9.75
N SER A 296 -1.29 14.14 -10.45
CA SER A 296 -0.75 13.58 -11.69
C SER A 296 0.38 12.57 -11.43
N ILE A 297 0.05 11.31 -11.19
CA ILE A 297 1.02 10.19 -11.16
C ILE A 297 0.65 9.18 -12.25
N SER A 298 1.63 8.63 -13.00
CA SER A 298 1.41 7.52 -13.94
C SER A 298 1.11 6.23 -13.19
N ARG A 299 -0.05 5.63 -13.42
CA ARG A 299 -0.58 4.55 -12.59
C ARG A 299 -1.62 3.72 -13.30
N GLY A 300 -1.70 2.45 -12.95
CA GLY A 300 -2.78 1.57 -13.42
C GLY A 300 -3.91 1.49 -12.40
N LYS A 301 -3.57 1.22 -11.14
CA LYS A 301 -4.51 1.04 -10.03
C LYS A 301 -4.03 1.74 -8.77
N MET A 302 -4.98 2.34 -8.04
CA MET A 302 -4.75 2.96 -6.75
C MET A 302 -5.67 2.36 -5.70
N TYR A 303 -5.11 2.15 -4.53
CA TYR A 303 -5.79 1.48 -3.45
C TYR A 303 -5.72 2.29 -2.17
N ARG A 304 -6.88 2.45 -1.51
CA ARG A 304 -7.00 3.02 -0.19
C ARG A 304 -6.91 1.94 0.86
N ALA A 305 -5.97 2.08 1.80
CA ALA A 305 -5.90 1.19 2.95
C ALA A 305 -7.13 1.35 3.85
N THR A 306 -7.66 0.23 4.33
CA THR A 306 -8.80 0.16 5.24
C THR A 306 -8.44 -0.61 6.49
N TYR A 307 -9.14 -0.34 7.60
CA TYR A 307 -9.11 -1.21 8.76
C TYR A 307 -10.07 -2.38 8.57
N SER A 308 -11.24 -2.12 7.99
CA SER A 308 -12.19 -3.18 7.64
C SER A 308 -11.68 -4.03 6.49
N ILE A 309 -11.95 -5.32 6.56
CA ILE A 309 -11.72 -6.25 5.45
C ILE A 309 -12.82 -6.10 4.39
N ASP A 310 -12.46 -6.29 3.14
CA ASP A 310 -13.44 -6.54 2.08
C ASP A 310 -13.99 -7.97 2.22
N LYS A 311 -15.14 -8.08 2.90
CA LYS A 311 -15.79 -9.37 3.17
C LYS A 311 -16.18 -10.12 1.90
N GLU A 312 -16.50 -9.40 0.83
CA GLU A 312 -16.85 -10.00 -0.46
C GLU A 312 -15.58 -10.54 -1.15
N ALA A 313 -14.50 -9.78 -1.15
CA ALA A 313 -13.21 -10.25 -1.66
C ALA A 313 -12.72 -11.48 -0.90
N VAL A 314 -12.83 -11.51 0.43
CA VAL A 314 -12.48 -12.70 1.24
C VAL A 314 -13.27 -13.94 0.80
N ARG A 315 -14.58 -13.82 0.61
CA ARG A 315 -15.43 -14.94 0.16
C ARG A 315 -15.09 -15.41 -1.25
N LYS A 316 -14.80 -14.48 -2.15
CA LYS A 316 -14.43 -14.79 -3.55
C LYS A 316 -13.05 -15.41 -3.63
N LEU A 317 -12.06 -14.76 -3.04
CA LEU A 317 -10.65 -15.16 -3.12
C LEU A 317 -10.35 -16.43 -2.31
N GLY A 318 -11.09 -16.70 -1.25
CA GLY A 318 -10.94 -17.92 -0.45
C GLY A 318 -11.16 -19.24 -1.21
N LYS A 319 -11.73 -19.18 -2.41
CA LYS A 319 -11.90 -20.32 -3.31
C LYS A 319 -10.65 -20.66 -4.13
N TYR A 320 -9.64 -19.79 -4.13
CA TYR A 320 -8.44 -19.90 -4.95
C TYR A 320 -7.19 -20.07 -4.09
N SER A 321 -6.38 -21.06 -4.40
CA SER A 321 -5.11 -21.34 -3.70
C SER A 321 -3.95 -20.47 -4.15
N ASP A 322 -4.07 -19.89 -5.33
CA ASP A 322 -3.04 -19.22 -6.12
C ASP A 322 -3.22 -17.70 -6.21
N VAL A 323 -3.92 -17.11 -5.24
CA VAL A 323 -4.07 -15.65 -5.17
C VAL A 323 -2.71 -14.97 -4.99
N TYR A 324 -2.44 -13.95 -5.81
CA TYR A 324 -1.21 -13.17 -5.68
C TYR A 324 -1.09 -12.58 -4.25
N PRO A 325 0.09 -12.65 -3.61
CA PRO A 325 0.23 -12.31 -2.18
C PRO A 325 -0.33 -10.96 -1.77
N ALA A 326 -0.20 -9.94 -2.60
CA ALA A 326 -0.71 -8.59 -2.31
C ALA A 326 -2.25 -8.54 -2.19
N PHE A 327 -2.97 -9.50 -2.78
CA PHE A 327 -4.44 -9.55 -2.74
C PHE A 327 -4.99 -10.54 -1.71
N ARG A 328 -4.16 -11.31 -1.03
CA ARG A 328 -4.59 -12.29 -0.01
C ARG A 328 -5.15 -11.66 1.26
N ARG A 329 -4.81 -10.39 1.50
CA ARG A 329 -5.29 -9.61 2.64
C ARG A 329 -6.04 -8.38 2.10
N PRO A 330 -7.35 -8.46 1.94
CA PRO A 330 -8.13 -7.39 1.30
C PRO A 330 -8.47 -6.25 2.28
N PHE A 331 -7.43 -5.60 2.82
CA PHE A 331 -7.55 -4.36 3.61
C PHE A 331 -7.40 -3.13 2.73
N PHE A 332 -8.04 -3.12 1.60
CA PHE A 332 -7.98 -1.99 0.71
C PHE A 332 -9.20 -1.93 -0.19
N ARG A 333 -9.54 -0.73 -0.60
CA ARG A 333 -10.53 -0.45 -1.62
C ARG A 333 -9.87 0.13 -2.85
N ASP A 334 -10.34 -0.24 -4.03
CA ASP A 334 -9.95 0.41 -5.27
C ASP A 334 -10.53 1.82 -5.29
N VAL A 335 -9.65 2.81 -5.34
CA VAL A 335 -10.01 4.23 -5.40
C VAL A 335 -9.49 4.90 -6.66
N THR A 336 -9.14 4.13 -7.67
CA THR A 336 -8.58 4.62 -8.93
C THR A 336 -9.45 5.69 -9.57
N ALA A 337 -10.77 5.51 -9.54
CA ALA A 337 -11.73 6.47 -10.09
C ALA A 337 -11.63 7.87 -9.46
N LEU A 338 -11.30 7.97 -8.16
CA LEU A 338 -11.12 9.28 -7.49
C LEU A 338 -9.94 10.06 -8.05
N TYR A 339 -8.93 9.38 -8.58
CA TYR A 339 -7.68 9.97 -9.07
C TYR A 339 -7.65 10.19 -10.57
N THR A 340 -8.41 9.43 -11.32
CA THR A 340 -8.43 9.50 -12.78
C THR A 340 -9.53 10.42 -13.31
N GLY A 341 -10.53 10.71 -12.47
CA GLY A 341 -11.67 11.52 -12.88
C GLY A 341 -12.32 10.97 -14.16
N SER A 342 -12.52 11.85 -15.14
CA SER A 342 -13.08 11.46 -16.46
C SER A 342 -12.14 10.61 -17.33
N ARG A 343 -10.87 10.41 -16.93
CA ARG A 343 -9.88 9.57 -17.62
C ARG A 343 -9.78 8.17 -17.02
N ASN A 344 -10.91 7.66 -16.64
CA ASN A 344 -11.09 6.34 -16.05
C ASN A 344 -11.49 5.35 -17.13
N TRP A 345 -10.63 4.38 -17.42
CA TRP A 345 -10.78 3.49 -18.54
C TRP A 345 -11.12 2.06 -18.13
N THR A 346 -11.88 1.38 -19.00
CA THR A 346 -12.09 -0.06 -18.90
C THR A 346 -11.11 -0.77 -19.83
N VAL A 347 -10.38 -1.74 -19.29
CA VAL A 347 -9.59 -2.69 -20.07
C VAL A 347 -10.36 -3.99 -20.16
N ALA A 348 -10.87 -4.33 -21.33
CA ALA A 348 -11.58 -5.57 -21.60
C ALA A 348 -10.90 -6.30 -22.78
N LEU A 349 -10.30 -7.47 -22.49
CA LEU A 349 -9.68 -8.30 -23.52
C LEU A 349 -10.47 -9.60 -23.69
N PRO A 350 -11.02 -9.84 -24.91
CA PRO A 350 -11.71 -11.09 -25.21
C PRO A 350 -10.74 -12.27 -25.25
N ASP A 351 -11.26 -13.48 -25.10
CA ASP A 351 -10.51 -14.74 -25.13
C ASP A 351 -9.58 -14.86 -26.34
N SER A 352 -10.02 -14.35 -27.50
CA SER A 352 -9.23 -14.37 -28.75
C SER A 352 -7.92 -13.58 -28.70
N LEU A 353 -7.76 -12.66 -27.74
CA LEU A 353 -6.55 -11.88 -27.50
C LEU A 353 -5.70 -12.43 -26.35
N LEU A 354 -6.14 -13.50 -25.72
CA LEU A 354 -5.46 -14.18 -24.63
C LEU A 354 -4.80 -15.47 -25.13
N SER A 355 -3.61 -15.74 -24.65
CA SER A 355 -2.92 -17.02 -24.87
C SER A 355 -3.29 -18.00 -23.76
N GLY A 356 -4.02 -19.04 -24.10
CA GLY A 356 -4.48 -20.06 -23.16
C GLY A 356 -5.98 -20.28 -23.25
N GLN A 357 -6.47 -21.29 -22.54
CA GLN A 357 -7.89 -21.59 -22.43
C GLN A 357 -8.41 -21.13 -21.09
N PHE A 358 -9.27 -20.14 -21.08
CA PHE A 358 -9.92 -19.62 -19.86
C PHE A 358 -11.33 -20.16 -19.72
N ARG A 359 -11.69 -20.48 -18.49
CA ARG A 359 -13.04 -20.89 -18.11
C ARG A 359 -13.71 -19.78 -17.32
N GLU A 360 -15.04 -19.78 -17.31
CA GLU A 360 -15.81 -18.89 -16.45
C GLU A 360 -15.34 -18.98 -15.00
N GLY A 361 -14.91 -17.86 -14.46
CA GLY A 361 -14.40 -17.76 -13.08
C GLY A 361 -12.89 -17.87 -12.92
N ASP A 362 -12.12 -18.17 -13.96
CA ASP A 362 -10.66 -18.18 -13.86
C ASP A 362 -10.12 -16.78 -13.51
N MET A 363 -9.09 -16.73 -12.65
CA MET A 363 -8.52 -15.47 -12.20
C MET A 363 -7.48 -14.95 -13.20
N VAL A 364 -7.64 -13.70 -13.59
CA VAL A 364 -6.74 -12.96 -14.49
C VAL A 364 -6.23 -11.71 -13.79
N TYR A 365 -4.95 -11.41 -13.95
CA TYR A 365 -4.29 -10.26 -13.33
C TYR A 365 -3.92 -9.21 -14.37
N LEU A 366 -4.17 -7.94 -14.02
CA LEU A 366 -3.60 -6.78 -14.73
C LEU A 366 -2.21 -6.51 -14.13
N CYS A 367 -1.20 -6.46 -14.98
CA CYS A 367 0.19 -6.33 -14.55
C CYS A 367 0.86 -5.10 -15.15
N LEU A 368 1.76 -4.48 -14.37
CA LEU A 368 2.74 -3.48 -14.83
C LEU A 368 4.15 -4.07 -14.78
N ALA A 369 5.01 -3.62 -15.67
CA ALA A 369 6.42 -3.98 -15.63
C ALA A 369 7.07 -3.41 -14.37
N ASN A 370 7.74 -4.25 -13.58
CA ASN A 370 8.51 -3.86 -12.42
C ASN A 370 9.85 -4.60 -12.40
N ARG A 371 10.93 -3.88 -12.63
CA ARG A 371 12.28 -4.46 -12.79
C ARG A 371 12.27 -5.47 -13.94
N LEU A 372 12.49 -6.75 -13.63
CA LEU A 372 12.58 -7.85 -14.62
C LEU A 372 11.32 -8.72 -14.68
N GLN A 373 10.20 -8.27 -14.13
CA GLN A 373 8.98 -9.07 -14.07
C GLN A 373 7.71 -8.22 -14.29
N TRP A 374 6.65 -8.88 -14.67
CA TRP A 374 5.31 -8.32 -14.68
C TRP A 374 4.68 -8.48 -13.30
N GLN A 375 4.45 -7.37 -12.61
CA GLN A 375 3.87 -7.38 -11.28
C GLN A 375 2.36 -7.18 -11.34
N PRO A 376 1.54 -8.10 -10.79
CA PRO A 376 0.11 -7.90 -10.64
C PRO A 376 -0.22 -6.65 -9.82
N ILE A 377 -1.06 -5.80 -10.39
CA ILE A 377 -1.55 -4.56 -9.76
C ILE A 377 -3.08 -4.54 -9.60
N GLY A 378 -3.78 -5.49 -10.19
CA GLY A 378 -5.21 -5.70 -10.09
C GLY A 378 -5.58 -7.11 -10.51
N TYR A 379 -6.77 -7.56 -10.17
CA TYR A 379 -7.30 -8.86 -10.60
C TYR A 379 -8.76 -8.74 -11.04
N THR A 380 -9.15 -9.66 -11.89
CA THR A 380 -10.55 -9.89 -12.26
C THR A 380 -10.80 -11.38 -12.43
N PHE A 381 -12.07 -11.75 -12.59
CA PHE A 381 -12.43 -13.10 -12.98
C PHE A 381 -12.88 -13.10 -14.43
N PHE A 382 -12.37 -14.07 -15.20
CA PHE A 382 -12.79 -14.27 -16.59
C PHE A 382 -14.29 -14.56 -16.66
N LYS A 383 -15.05 -13.76 -17.40
CA LYS A 383 -16.50 -13.86 -17.50
C LYS A 383 -16.99 -13.50 -18.88
N LYS A 384 -18.00 -14.23 -19.37
CA LYS A 384 -18.65 -13.96 -20.66
C LYS A 384 -17.67 -13.83 -21.83
N GLY A 385 -16.60 -14.63 -21.78
CA GLY A 385 -15.60 -14.67 -22.86
C GLY A 385 -14.59 -13.53 -22.83
N GLU A 386 -14.45 -12.78 -21.73
CA GLU A 386 -13.47 -11.70 -21.60
C GLU A 386 -12.89 -11.57 -20.18
N ALA A 387 -11.68 -11.00 -20.11
CA ALA A 387 -11.09 -10.48 -18.87
C ALA A 387 -11.30 -8.95 -18.82
N ARG A 388 -12.10 -8.48 -17.87
CA ARG A 388 -12.54 -7.09 -17.80
C ARG A 388 -12.07 -6.43 -16.50
N PHE A 389 -11.37 -5.31 -16.62
CA PHE A 389 -10.88 -4.48 -15.54
C PHE A 389 -11.50 -3.09 -15.65
N GLU A 390 -12.25 -2.69 -14.65
CA GLU A 390 -12.79 -1.34 -14.53
C GLU A 390 -11.77 -0.40 -13.87
N ASP A 391 -11.98 0.89 -14.01
CA ASP A 391 -11.22 1.93 -13.32
C ASP A 391 -9.71 1.81 -13.50
N VAL A 392 -9.22 1.73 -14.74
CA VAL A 392 -7.79 1.64 -15.04
C VAL A 392 -7.25 3.01 -15.47
N GLY A 393 -6.22 3.50 -14.78
CA GLY A 393 -5.52 4.71 -15.16
C GLY A 393 -4.58 4.47 -16.35
N GLY A 394 -4.70 5.28 -17.40
CA GLY A 394 -3.87 5.19 -18.59
C GLY A 394 -2.46 5.79 -18.46
N GLY A 395 -1.69 5.73 -19.53
CA GLY A 395 -0.33 6.27 -19.63
C GLY A 395 0.76 5.29 -19.17
N ALA A 396 0.48 3.98 -19.20
CA ALA A 396 1.43 2.94 -18.86
C ALA A 396 1.29 1.73 -19.78
N VAL A 397 2.31 0.87 -19.78
CA VAL A 397 2.32 -0.39 -20.52
C VAL A 397 1.93 -1.52 -19.57
N PHE A 398 0.91 -2.26 -19.98
CA PHE A 398 0.33 -3.37 -19.22
C PHE A 398 0.50 -4.69 -19.96
N THR A 399 0.32 -5.77 -19.24
CA THR A 399 -0.01 -7.11 -19.77
C THR A 399 -1.04 -7.76 -18.86
N LEU A 400 -1.76 -8.75 -19.38
CA LEU A 400 -2.53 -9.66 -18.56
C LEU A 400 -1.70 -10.90 -18.22
N ALA A 401 -1.85 -11.40 -16.99
CA ALA A 401 -1.19 -12.61 -16.53
C ALA A 401 -2.16 -13.56 -15.81
N ALA A 402 -1.85 -14.84 -15.80
CA ALA A 402 -2.55 -15.85 -15.03
C ALA A 402 -1.56 -16.80 -14.37
N TRP A 403 -1.98 -17.48 -13.30
CA TRP A 403 -1.18 -18.49 -12.65
C TRP A 403 -1.14 -19.76 -13.48
N ASN A 404 0.05 -20.25 -13.84
CA ASN A 404 0.24 -21.45 -14.65
C ASN A 404 0.65 -22.70 -13.84
N GLY A 405 0.53 -22.64 -12.50
CA GLY A 405 0.99 -23.68 -11.58
C GLY A 405 2.39 -23.44 -11.01
N LYS A 406 3.16 -22.53 -11.60
CA LYS A 406 4.55 -22.22 -11.19
C LYS A 406 4.77 -20.71 -10.96
N GLU A 407 4.25 -19.89 -11.86
CA GLU A 407 4.44 -18.45 -11.87
C GLU A 407 3.23 -17.71 -12.47
N TYR A 408 3.17 -16.40 -12.31
CA TYR A 408 2.18 -15.54 -12.97
C TYR A 408 2.69 -15.22 -14.39
N ALA A 409 2.34 -16.07 -15.34
CA ALA A 409 2.77 -15.97 -16.74
C ALA A 409 1.90 -14.99 -17.50
N ALA A 410 2.51 -14.19 -18.40
CA ALA A 410 1.78 -13.33 -19.32
C ALA A 410 0.89 -14.14 -20.25
N VAL A 411 -0.37 -13.74 -20.36
CA VAL A 411 -1.39 -14.36 -21.21
C VAL A 411 -1.93 -13.43 -22.30
N SER A 412 -1.41 -12.21 -22.39
CA SER A 412 -1.65 -11.29 -23.50
C SER A 412 -0.33 -10.70 -24.00
N SER A 413 -0.31 -10.19 -25.22
CA SER A 413 0.75 -9.28 -25.64
C SER A 413 0.74 -8.04 -24.74
N PRO A 414 1.90 -7.43 -24.44
CA PRO A 414 1.95 -6.14 -23.76
C PRO A 414 1.18 -5.08 -24.58
N PHE A 415 0.54 -4.15 -23.87
CA PHE A 415 -0.20 -3.06 -24.50
C PHE A 415 -0.04 -1.74 -23.74
N LEU A 416 0.02 -0.65 -24.49
CA LEU A 416 -0.10 0.70 -23.98
C LEU A 416 -1.59 1.04 -23.86
N LEU A 417 -2.03 1.45 -22.69
CA LEU A 417 -3.32 2.12 -22.50
C LEU A 417 -3.07 3.62 -22.58
N GLU A 418 -3.54 4.26 -23.64
CA GLU A 418 -3.34 5.70 -23.83
C GLU A 418 -4.09 6.50 -22.75
N ARG A 419 -3.41 7.49 -22.17
CA ARG A 419 -3.95 8.25 -21.03
C ARG A 419 -5.20 9.05 -21.38
N GLU A 420 -5.20 9.72 -22.55
CA GLU A 420 -6.23 10.69 -22.90
C GLU A 420 -7.40 10.07 -23.68
N THR A 421 -7.17 8.95 -24.34
CA THR A 421 -8.16 8.35 -25.24
C THR A 421 -8.70 7.02 -24.73
N GLY A 422 -7.99 6.37 -23.79
CA GLY A 422 -8.28 5.00 -23.36
C GLY A 422 -8.03 3.94 -24.44
N LYS A 423 -7.43 4.31 -25.57
CA LYS A 423 -7.14 3.38 -26.66
C LYS A 423 -6.08 2.37 -26.23
N ILE A 424 -6.36 1.11 -26.48
CA ILE A 424 -5.39 0.01 -26.27
C ILE A 424 -4.57 -0.15 -27.55
N ARG A 425 -3.26 -0.03 -27.42
CA ARG A 425 -2.30 -0.29 -28.51
C ARG A 425 -1.39 -1.44 -28.10
N PHE A 426 -1.55 -2.59 -28.74
CA PHE A 426 -0.69 -3.74 -28.50
C PHE A 426 0.73 -3.50 -29.00
N ILE A 427 1.69 -3.99 -28.24
CA ILE A 427 3.11 -4.00 -28.58
C ILE A 427 3.41 -5.41 -29.08
N VAL A 428 3.51 -5.55 -30.40
CA VAL A 428 3.76 -6.81 -31.08
C VAL A 428 5.07 -6.72 -31.86
N PRO A 429 5.79 -7.84 -32.08
CA PRO A 429 6.97 -7.83 -32.89
C PRO A 429 6.62 -7.39 -34.35
N GLU A 430 7.41 -6.47 -34.88
CA GLU A 430 7.30 -6.02 -36.28
C GLU A 430 8.51 -6.48 -37.08
N ALA A 431 8.32 -6.68 -38.40
CA ALA A 431 9.42 -7.09 -39.29
C ALA A 431 10.41 -5.97 -39.61
N GLU A 432 9.97 -4.72 -39.47
CA GLU A 432 10.81 -3.55 -39.76
C GLU A 432 11.67 -3.21 -38.55
N LYS A 433 12.96 -2.89 -38.81
CA LYS A 433 13.90 -2.43 -37.78
C LYS A 433 13.52 -1.01 -37.37
N GLN A 434 13.34 -0.81 -36.06
CA GLN A 434 13.03 0.49 -35.48
C GLN A 434 14.19 0.99 -34.62
N GLU A 435 14.36 2.31 -34.57
CA GLU A 435 15.24 2.93 -33.58
C GLU A 435 14.56 2.90 -32.21
N LEU A 436 15.20 2.27 -31.23
CA LEU A 436 14.70 2.16 -29.89
C LEU A 436 15.35 3.21 -28.99
N VAL A 437 14.52 4.06 -28.39
CA VAL A 437 14.96 4.99 -27.34
C VAL A 437 14.66 4.38 -25.99
N LEU A 438 15.72 4.05 -25.25
CA LEU A 438 15.59 3.46 -23.93
C LEU A 438 15.57 4.57 -22.86
N TYR A 439 14.48 4.58 -22.10
CA TYR A 439 14.34 5.47 -20.96
C TYR A 439 14.59 4.71 -19.66
N ARG A 440 15.24 5.37 -18.74
CA ARG A 440 15.42 4.88 -17.40
C ARG A 440 14.06 4.85 -16.66
N LYS A 441 13.64 3.67 -16.23
CA LYS A 441 12.47 3.51 -15.36
C LYS A 441 12.87 3.61 -13.89
N CYS A 442 13.50 4.71 -13.47
CA CYS A 442 13.83 4.97 -12.07
C CYS A 442 13.83 6.47 -11.78
N HIS A 443 13.49 6.82 -10.55
CA HIS A 443 13.44 8.21 -10.12
C HIS A 443 14.82 8.86 -10.19
N LEU A 444 14.89 10.15 -10.57
CA LEU A 444 16.12 10.93 -10.72
C LEU A 444 17.02 10.92 -9.47
N THR A 445 16.40 11.01 -8.28
CA THR A 445 17.14 11.00 -7.00
C THR A 445 17.87 9.68 -6.75
N LEU A 446 17.30 8.56 -7.20
CA LEU A 446 17.94 7.25 -7.11
C LEU A 446 19.01 7.05 -8.18
N SER A 447 18.96 7.81 -9.27
CA SER A 447 19.86 7.66 -10.40
C SER A 447 21.31 8.01 -10.07
N VAL A 448 21.53 8.98 -9.20
CA VAL A 448 22.88 9.39 -8.76
C VAL A 448 23.57 8.27 -7.98
N LEU A 449 22.81 7.47 -7.24
CA LEU A 449 23.31 6.38 -6.39
C LEU A 449 23.60 5.09 -7.16
N PHE A 450 22.96 4.90 -8.33
CA PHE A 450 23.03 3.65 -9.08
C PHE A 450 23.67 3.76 -10.45
N ASN A 451 24.04 4.97 -10.89
CA ASN A 451 24.63 5.17 -12.21
C ASN A 451 25.88 4.32 -12.42
N ASP A 452 26.79 4.30 -11.46
CA ASP A 452 28.04 3.54 -11.56
C ASP A 452 27.80 2.02 -11.56
N ARG A 453 26.70 1.56 -10.97
CA ARG A 453 26.30 0.14 -10.97
C ARG A 453 25.76 -0.35 -12.32
N MET A 454 25.46 0.56 -13.24
CA MET A 454 25.05 0.20 -14.59
C MET A 454 26.25 -0.06 -15.51
N ILE A 455 27.44 0.37 -15.13
CA ILE A 455 28.67 0.08 -15.90
C ILE A 455 28.89 -1.43 -15.93
N GLY A 456 29.12 -1.97 -17.12
CA GLY A 456 29.24 -3.41 -17.35
C GLY A 456 27.91 -4.11 -17.62
N GLY A 457 26.78 -3.40 -17.47
CA GLY A 457 25.46 -3.91 -17.87
C GLY A 457 25.39 -4.12 -19.39
N VAL A 458 24.60 -5.10 -19.81
CA VAL A 458 24.42 -5.44 -21.23
C VAL A 458 22.96 -5.37 -21.61
N VAL A 459 22.68 -4.98 -22.85
CA VAL A 459 21.40 -5.20 -23.53
C VAL A 459 21.58 -6.37 -24.47
N GLU A 460 20.77 -7.38 -24.33
CA GLU A 460 20.87 -8.64 -25.07
C GLU A 460 19.59 -8.84 -25.89
N GLY A 461 19.74 -9.47 -27.07
CA GLY A 461 18.63 -9.87 -27.91
C GLY A 461 18.58 -11.38 -28.08
N SER A 462 17.40 -11.97 -28.06
CA SER A 462 17.18 -13.40 -28.24
C SER A 462 15.90 -13.68 -29.00
N ASP A 463 15.87 -14.79 -29.74
CA ASP A 463 14.65 -15.36 -30.31
C ASP A 463 13.96 -16.35 -29.37
N ARG A 464 14.57 -16.60 -28.21
CA ARG A 464 14.08 -17.52 -27.19
C ARG A 464 13.74 -16.75 -25.91
N ALA A 465 12.59 -17.02 -25.33
CA ALA A 465 12.14 -16.40 -24.11
C ALA A 465 13.03 -16.74 -22.88
N ASP A 466 13.72 -17.86 -22.92
CA ASP A 466 14.64 -18.32 -21.85
C ASP A 466 16.05 -17.70 -21.97
N PHE A 467 16.32 -16.90 -23.03
CA PHE A 467 17.64 -16.36 -23.35
C PHE A 467 18.78 -17.43 -23.34
N GLY A 468 18.44 -18.68 -23.58
CA GLY A 468 19.39 -19.78 -23.65
C GLY A 468 20.42 -19.61 -24.78
N TRP A 469 20.09 -18.80 -25.77
CA TRP A 469 20.99 -18.25 -26.77
C TRP A 469 20.67 -16.76 -26.92
N LYS A 470 21.70 -15.90 -26.95
CA LYS A 470 21.55 -14.45 -26.96
C LYS A 470 22.75 -13.75 -27.58
N ASP A 471 22.49 -12.61 -28.21
CA ASP A 471 23.50 -11.71 -28.71
C ASP A 471 23.56 -10.46 -27.82
N THR A 472 24.75 -9.98 -27.52
CA THR A 472 24.95 -8.69 -26.83
C THR A 472 24.78 -7.55 -27.85
N LEU A 473 23.76 -6.72 -27.65
CA LEU A 473 23.42 -5.60 -28.53
C LEU A 473 24.07 -4.29 -28.07
N LEU A 474 24.30 -4.15 -26.76
CA LEU A 474 24.93 -2.99 -26.14
C LEU A 474 25.64 -3.39 -24.85
N LEU A 475 26.85 -2.89 -24.68
CA LEU A 475 27.56 -2.90 -23.40
C LEU A 475 27.59 -1.47 -22.83
N ILE A 476 27.11 -1.28 -21.62
CA ILE A 476 27.14 0.01 -20.91
C ILE A 476 28.57 0.24 -20.38
N LYS A 477 29.30 1.14 -21.02
CA LYS A 477 30.69 1.44 -20.67
C LYS A 477 30.85 2.63 -19.73
N GLU A 478 29.87 3.51 -19.68
CA GLU A 478 29.86 4.74 -18.90
C GLU A 478 28.57 4.90 -18.12
N ALA A 479 28.65 5.54 -16.96
CA ALA A 479 27.49 5.82 -16.14
C ALA A 479 26.52 6.77 -16.86
N PRO A 480 25.22 6.43 -16.99
CA PRO A 480 24.24 7.28 -17.65
C PRO A 480 23.82 8.42 -16.72
N TYR A 481 24.46 9.57 -16.81
CA TYR A 481 24.16 10.76 -15.98
C TYR A 481 22.95 11.58 -16.44
N ARG A 482 22.34 11.23 -17.56
CA ARG A 482 21.18 11.96 -18.10
C ARG A 482 19.88 11.20 -17.82
N LEU A 483 18.78 11.92 -17.84
CA LEU A 483 17.41 11.38 -17.70
C LEU A 483 17.10 10.27 -18.70
N TYR A 484 17.66 10.38 -19.88
CA TYR A 484 17.55 9.37 -20.94
C TYR A 484 18.89 9.25 -21.65
N THR A 485 19.15 8.07 -22.13
CA THR A 485 20.29 7.78 -23.01
C THR A 485 19.75 7.14 -24.27
N VAL A 486 20.05 7.74 -25.41
CA VAL A 486 19.73 7.15 -26.70
C VAL A 486 20.83 6.16 -27.05
N ALA A 487 20.45 4.89 -27.21
CA ALA A 487 21.34 3.84 -27.67
C ALA A 487 20.86 3.31 -29.00
N ARG A 488 21.72 3.35 -30.01
CA ARG A 488 21.45 2.66 -31.27
C ARG A 488 21.93 1.23 -31.13
N LEU A 489 20.98 0.32 -31.03
CA LEU A 489 21.29 -1.10 -31.06
C LEU A 489 21.61 -1.52 -32.49
N LYS A 490 22.82 -1.99 -32.74
CA LYS A 490 23.21 -2.56 -34.01
C LYS A 490 22.91 -4.05 -34.01
N SER A 491 21.98 -4.46 -34.83
CA SER A 491 21.67 -5.86 -35.02
C SER A 491 21.49 -6.13 -36.52
N ASP A 492 22.08 -7.21 -36.98
CA ASP A 492 21.92 -7.67 -38.37
C ASP A 492 20.67 -8.50 -38.59
N LYS A 493 19.96 -8.81 -37.50
CA LYS A 493 18.72 -9.57 -37.50
C LYS A 493 17.72 -9.04 -36.48
N PRO A 494 16.41 -9.27 -36.63
CA PRO A 494 15.41 -9.01 -35.61
C PRO A 494 15.54 -10.01 -34.45
N TYR A 495 15.16 -9.60 -33.25
CA TYR A 495 15.01 -10.45 -32.07
C TYR A 495 13.58 -10.38 -31.55
N ARG A 496 13.07 -11.49 -31.01
CA ARG A 496 11.76 -11.52 -30.35
C ARG A 496 11.78 -10.96 -28.94
N TYR A 497 12.92 -11.12 -28.25
CA TYR A 497 13.09 -10.74 -26.84
C TYR A 497 14.33 -9.87 -26.72
N MET A 498 14.24 -8.87 -25.79
CA MET A 498 15.32 -7.98 -25.45
C MET A 498 15.34 -7.71 -23.96
#